data_d219743ae80eeaaf2d39f87678f446f9
#
_entry.id   d219743ae80eeaaf2d39f87678f446f9
#
_cell.length_a   1.000
_cell.length_b   1.000
_cell.length_c   1.000
_cell.angle_alpha   90.00
_cell.angle_beta   90.00
_cell.angle_gamma   90.00
#
_symmetry.space_group_name_H-M   'P 1'
#
loop_
_entity.id
_entity.type
_entity.pdbx_description
1 polymer ?
#
loop_
_entity_poly.entity_id
_entity_poly.type
_entity_poly.pdbx_seq_one_letter_code
_entity_poly.pdbx_strand_id
1 'polypeptide(L)'
;MPVTLDYTVVIPTTGRETLRPLLETLLGGPDPRPAEIHVVDDRPDGSALNVPGGVRVLRSGGRGPAAARNLGWRTAKSEWIAFVDDDVVLAADWSSQLEKDLAALPPDVAASQGRITVPLPAGRRPTDDERGTAGLEHARWITADMAYRRRALVEAGGFDERFPRAFREDSDLALRVAEAGHRIGQGERLTTHPARRAGFFHSLGSQRGNADNALMRAKHGVLWRQRTGAGHGRLGLHTLSTVAGLAALALPLGKRRGKALLAAGVWAGLTAEFATRRILPGPRTPGEVARMVVTSALIPPAACYHRLRGEIAARRPRPPVAVLFDRDDTLIVDVPYLNDPDGVRPVPGAVELVRGLRERGIPVGVVSNQSGVAKGLITPQQLDAVNARVQELFGPFGTWQVCVHDDGDGCACRKPAPGMVLRAAGELGVDPASCVVIGDTGADVDAALAAGARAVLVPTHRTLEPEIARARRDAAVARDLSEALRLAGVAG
;
A
#
# COMPACT_ATOMS: atom_id res chain seq x y z
N MET A 1 -12.50 18.99 31.05
CA MET A 1 -11.52 19.64 30.16
C MET A 1 -11.90 19.26 28.74
N PRO A 2 -11.90 20.16 27.77
CA PRO A 2 -12.07 19.74 26.37
C PRO A 2 -10.97 18.76 26.04
N VAL A 3 -11.33 17.60 25.51
CA VAL A 3 -10.37 16.60 25.02
C VAL A 3 -9.69 17.22 23.81
N THR A 4 -8.44 17.65 23.97
CA THR A 4 -7.65 18.18 22.86
C THR A 4 -7.48 17.07 21.82
N LEU A 5 -7.73 17.36 20.57
CA LEU A 5 -7.59 16.40 19.47
C LEU A 5 -6.13 15.89 19.41
N ASP A 6 -5.95 14.56 19.55
CA ASP A 6 -4.65 13.90 19.40
C ASP A 6 -4.47 13.40 17.96
N TYR A 7 -3.65 14.12 17.17
CA TYR A 7 -3.40 13.76 15.78
C TYR A 7 -1.96 14.01 15.35
N THR A 8 -1.50 13.17 14.43
CA THR A 8 -0.21 13.30 13.72
C THR A 8 -0.46 13.63 12.26
N VAL A 9 0.28 14.60 11.71
CA VAL A 9 0.28 14.89 10.27
C VAL A 9 1.40 14.09 9.60
N VAL A 10 1.07 13.38 8.53
CA VAL A 10 2.01 12.59 7.71
C VAL A 10 2.08 13.18 6.31
N ILE A 11 3.27 13.62 5.91
CA ILE A 11 3.53 14.30 4.63
C ILE A 11 4.57 13.50 3.85
N PRO A 12 4.17 12.69 2.84
CA PRO A 12 5.12 12.08 1.93
C PRO A 12 5.70 13.15 1.01
N THR A 13 7.01 13.14 0.77
CA THR A 13 7.65 14.15 -0.08
C THR A 13 8.80 13.58 -0.91
N THR A 14 9.00 14.16 -2.07
CA THR A 14 10.21 14.01 -2.89
C THR A 14 11.10 15.26 -2.85
N GLY A 15 10.96 16.09 -1.82
CA GLY A 15 11.77 17.28 -1.61
C GLY A 15 11.32 18.50 -2.41
N ARG A 16 10.00 18.66 -2.60
CA ARG A 16 9.45 19.81 -3.36
C ARG A 16 9.57 21.11 -2.60
N GLU A 17 9.70 22.22 -3.32
CA GLU A 17 9.75 23.57 -2.74
C GLU A 17 8.47 23.95 -1.98
N THR A 18 7.33 23.36 -2.35
CA THR A 18 6.03 23.57 -1.71
C THR A 18 5.94 23.01 -0.29
N LEU A 19 6.85 22.10 0.09
CA LEU A 19 6.87 21.48 1.43
C LEU A 19 7.10 22.54 2.53
N ARG A 20 8.02 23.49 2.32
CA ARG A 20 8.39 24.45 3.36
C ARG A 20 7.22 25.37 3.75
N PRO A 21 6.51 26.04 2.82
CA PRO A 21 5.32 26.82 3.16
C PRO A 21 4.22 26.01 3.87
N LEU A 22 4.03 24.76 3.46
CA LEU A 22 3.09 23.85 4.12
C LEU A 22 3.45 23.62 5.59
N LEU A 23 4.73 23.34 5.87
CA LEU A 23 5.22 23.13 7.24
C LEU A 23 5.12 24.41 8.09
N GLU A 24 5.40 25.57 7.51
CA GLU A 24 5.24 26.86 8.19
C GLU A 24 3.77 27.12 8.57
N THR A 25 2.82 26.74 7.71
CA THR A 25 1.39 26.83 8.03
C THR A 25 1.00 25.89 9.19
N LEU A 26 1.48 24.65 9.19
CA LEU A 26 1.16 23.65 10.23
C LEU A 26 1.79 24.03 11.60
N LEU A 27 3.01 24.57 11.59
CA LEU A 27 3.73 24.96 12.82
C LEU A 27 3.24 26.28 13.39
N GLY A 28 2.82 27.23 12.53
CA GLY A 28 2.35 28.57 12.90
C GLY A 28 0.83 28.67 13.05
N GLY A 29 0.08 27.65 12.71
CA GLY A 29 -1.37 27.65 12.74
C GLY A 29 -1.97 27.73 14.14
N PRO A 30 -3.30 27.98 14.23
CA PRO A 30 -4.04 28.00 15.50
C PRO A 30 -4.11 26.59 16.11
N ASP A 31 -4.40 26.54 17.41
CA ASP A 31 -4.70 25.28 18.09
C ASP A 31 -6.03 24.67 17.58
N PRO A 32 -6.15 23.31 17.60
CA PRO A 32 -5.15 22.35 18.14
C PRO A 32 -4.00 22.12 17.16
N ARG A 33 -2.79 22.18 17.64
CA ARG A 33 -1.61 21.83 16.84
C ARG A 33 -1.47 20.31 16.74
N PRO A 34 -0.87 19.78 15.65
CA PRO A 34 -0.55 18.37 15.59
C PRO A 34 0.41 17.98 16.71
N ALA A 35 0.17 16.81 17.32
CA ALA A 35 1.09 16.24 18.32
C ALA A 35 2.47 15.95 17.71
N GLU A 36 2.48 15.46 16.46
CA GLU A 36 3.69 15.21 15.68
C GLU A 36 3.46 15.58 14.22
N ILE A 37 4.51 16.05 13.53
CA ILE A 37 4.55 16.21 12.08
C ILE A 37 5.63 15.27 11.54
N HIS A 38 5.24 14.26 10.79
CA HIS A 38 6.12 13.31 10.15
C HIS A 38 6.26 13.66 8.67
N VAL A 39 7.41 14.19 8.27
CA VAL A 39 7.79 14.31 6.87
C VAL A 39 8.51 13.05 6.44
N VAL A 40 7.98 12.36 5.46
CA VAL A 40 8.57 11.11 4.96
C VAL A 40 9.23 11.37 3.61
N ASP A 41 10.54 11.46 3.63
CA ASP A 41 11.39 11.65 2.46
C ASP A 41 11.48 10.35 1.65
N ASP A 42 10.88 10.36 0.47
CA ASP A 42 10.85 9.23 -0.46
C ASP A 42 11.90 9.36 -1.59
N ARG A 43 12.94 10.17 -1.38
CA ARG A 43 14.05 10.25 -2.34
C ARG A 43 15.02 9.09 -2.12
N PRO A 44 15.51 8.46 -3.21
CA PRO A 44 16.46 7.34 -3.11
C PRO A 44 17.89 7.78 -2.71
N ASP A 45 18.27 9.03 -2.94
CA ASP A 45 19.64 9.54 -2.75
C ASP A 45 20.00 9.86 -1.29
N GLY A 46 19.02 9.90 -0.39
CA GLY A 46 19.24 10.13 1.04
C GLY A 46 19.84 11.49 1.41
N SER A 47 19.87 12.48 0.51
CA SER A 47 20.32 13.84 0.80
C SER A 47 19.49 14.48 1.93
N ALA A 48 20.11 15.36 2.74
CA ALA A 48 19.41 16.01 3.84
C ALA A 48 18.24 16.85 3.34
N LEU A 49 17.07 16.73 3.99
CA LEU A 49 15.91 17.56 3.73
C LEU A 49 15.95 18.77 4.65
N ASN A 50 15.88 19.97 4.08
CA ASN A 50 15.83 21.19 4.86
C ASN A 50 14.39 21.47 5.34
N VAL A 51 14.11 21.15 6.61
CA VAL A 51 12.80 21.35 7.25
C VAL A 51 12.95 22.20 8.52
N PRO A 52 11.90 22.93 8.94
CA PRO A 52 11.89 23.66 10.21
C PRO A 52 12.07 22.74 11.43
N GLY A 53 12.49 23.28 12.57
CA GLY A 53 12.47 22.57 13.84
C GLY A 53 11.05 22.14 14.24
N GLY A 54 10.94 21.07 15.05
CA GLY A 54 9.65 20.50 15.46
C GLY A 54 9.04 19.49 14.47
N VAL A 55 9.74 19.15 13.39
CA VAL A 55 9.33 18.19 12.37
C VAL A 55 10.20 16.94 12.47
N ARG A 56 9.58 15.78 12.47
CA ARG A 56 10.28 14.49 12.43
C ARG A 56 10.45 14.02 10.98
N VAL A 57 11.70 13.91 10.53
CA VAL A 57 12.00 13.40 9.19
C VAL A 57 12.23 11.88 9.24
N LEU A 58 11.47 11.14 8.41
CA LEU A 58 11.62 9.71 8.17
C LEU A 58 12.05 9.49 6.72
N ARG A 59 12.63 8.32 6.39
CA ARG A 59 13.09 8.01 5.03
C ARG A 59 12.53 6.69 4.54
N SER A 60 11.83 6.70 3.41
CA SER A 60 11.26 5.50 2.78
C SER A 60 12.10 4.94 1.62
N GLY A 61 13.13 5.69 1.15
CA GLY A 61 14.12 5.19 0.20
C GLY A 61 13.60 4.97 -1.24
N GLY A 62 12.68 5.81 -1.72
CA GLY A 62 12.19 5.76 -3.10
C GLY A 62 11.19 4.63 -3.38
N ARG A 63 10.54 4.10 -2.34
CA ARG A 63 9.57 3.00 -2.48
C ARG A 63 8.18 3.43 -2.92
N GLY A 64 7.95 4.73 -3.06
CA GLY A 64 6.69 5.32 -3.50
C GLY A 64 5.80 5.82 -2.37
N PRO A 65 4.73 6.57 -2.72
CA PRO A 65 3.90 7.29 -1.75
C PRO A 65 3.16 6.37 -0.77
N ALA A 66 2.75 5.17 -1.19
CA ALA A 66 2.13 4.18 -0.31
C ALA A 66 3.08 3.76 0.83
N ALA A 67 4.34 3.44 0.49
CA ALA A 67 5.37 3.07 1.47
C ALA A 67 5.74 4.25 2.38
N ALA A 68 5.83 5.45 1.82
CA ALA A 68 6.10 6.66 2.59
C ALA A 68 4.99 6.94 3.62
N ARG A 69 3.71 6.89 3.20
CA ARG A 69 2.58 7.06 4.12
C ARG A 69 2.54 5.95 5.19
N ASN A 70 2.85 4.71 4.81
CA ASN A 70 2.92 3.58 5.74
C ASN A 70 3.97 3.80 6.82
N LEU A 71 5.17 4.21 6.46
CA LEU A 71 6.23 4.51 7.42
C LEU A 71 5.80 5.63 8.39
N GLY A 72 5.19 6.69 7.86
CA GLY A 72 4.73 7.82 8.66
C GLY A 72 3.68 7.45 9.70
N TRP A 73 2.59 6.79 9.29
CA TRP A 73 1.51 6.47 10.22
C TRP A 73 1.85 5.34 11.21
N ARG A 74 2.69 4.37 10.80
CA ARG A 74 3.14 3.30 11.72
C ARG A 74 4.05 3.81 12.81
N THR A 75 4.79 4.89 12.55
CA THR A 75 5.67 5.53 13.54
C THR A 75 4.89 6.44 14.49
N ALA A 76 3.73 6.95 14.07
CA ALA A 76 2.87 7.82 14.85
C ALA A 76 2.16 7.06 15.99
N LYS A 77 1.93 7.77 17.12
CA LYS A 77 1.24 7.23 18.30
C LYS A 77 -0.18 7.78 18.46
N SER A 78 -0.50 8.89 17.84
CA SER A 78 -1.78 9.59 17.95
C SER A 78 -2.96 8.74 17.51
N GLU A 79 -4.14 9.05 18.05
CA GLU A 79 -5.41 8.42 17.68
C GLU A 79 -5.77 8.66 16.21
N TRP A 80 -5.52 9.89 15.74
CA TRP A 80 -5.81 10.29 14.37
C TRP A 80 -4.55 10.53 13.56
N ILE A 81 -4.57 10.09 12.31
CA ILE A 81 -3.50 10.30 11.33
C ILE A 81 -4.06 11.13 10.19
N ALA A 82 -3.56 12.34 10.01
CA ALA A 82 -3.91 13.23 8.91
C ALA A 82 -2.83 13.12 7.81
N PHE A 83 -3.19 12.59 6.65
CA PHE A 83 -2.34 12.61 5.47
C PHE A 83 -2.56 13.90 4.70
N VAL A 84 -1.47 14.56 4.34
CA VAL A 84 -1.44 15.79 3.56
C VAL A 84 -0.34 15.67 2.50
N ASP A 85 -0.64 15.95 1.25
CA ASP A 85 0.37 15.93 0.19
C ASP A 85 1.27 17.17 0.26
N ASP A 86 2.54 17.06 -0.16
CA ASP A 86 3.55 18.12 -0.07
C ASP A 86 3.36 19.28 -1.08
N ASP A 87 2.32 19.22 -1.91
CA ASP A 87 2.01 20.20 -2.95
C ASP A 87 0.65 20.90 -2.80
N VAL A 88 0.07 20.81 -1.61
CA VAL A 88 -1.18 21.51 -1.27
C VAL A 88 -0.92 22.77 -0.43
N VAL A 89 -1.92 23.64 -0.39
CA VAL A 89 -1.96 24.81 0.47
C VAL A 89 -3.14 24.67 1.42
N LEU A 90 -2.85 24.59 2.71
CA LEU A 90 -3.87 24.50 3.76
C LEU A 90 -4.46 25.88 4.05
N ALA A 91 -5.76 25.92 4.37
CA ALA A 91 -6.36 27.12 4.92
C ALA A 91 -5.75 27.47 6.28
N ALA A 92 -5.71 28.75 6.64
CA ALA A 92 -5.10 29.21 7.89
C ALA A 92 -5.74 28.62 9.14
N ASP A 93 -7.01 28.26 9.09
CA ASP A 93 -7.80 27.64 10.16
C ASP A 93 -7.93 26.12 10.01
N TRP A 94 -7.13 25.49 9.16
CA TRP A 94 -7.25 24.06 8.81
C TRP A 94 -7.25 23.16 10.04
N SER A 95 -6.38 23.37 11.03
CA SER A 95 -6.29 22.56 12.26
C SER A 95 -7.58 22.66 13.09
N SER A 96 -8.11 23.89 13.26
CA SER A 96 -9.38 24.09 13.98
C SER A 96 -10.57 23.45 13.27
N GLN A 97 -10.58 23.49 11.93
CA GLN A 97 -11.64 22.82 11.16
C GLN A 97 -11.48 21.30 11.20
N LEU A 98 -10.24 20.77 11.19
CA LEU A 98 -9.99 19.35 11.37
C LEU A 98 -10.56 18.86 12.71
N GLU A 99 -10.32 19.60 13.81
CA GLU A 99 -10.88 19.25 15.12
C GLU A 99 -12.40 19.18 15.08
N LYS A 100 -13.05 20.19 14.51
CA LYS A 100 -14.52 20.23 14.38
C LYS A 100 -15.03 19.06 13.53
N ASP A 101 -14.40 18.80 12.39
CA ASP A 101 -14.73 17.68 11.52
C ASP A 101 -14.70 16.35 12.28
N LEU A 102 -13.61 16.10 13.05
CA LEU A 102 -13.39 14.83 13.73
C LEU A 102 -14.23 14.68 15.00
N ALA A 103 -14.48 15.77 15.73
CA ALA A 103 -15.33 15.77 16.92
C ALA A 103 -16.80 15.48 16.59
N ALA A 104 -17.27 15.86 15.40
CA ALA A 104 -18.62 15.62 14.95
C ALA A 104 -18.87 14.23 14.38
N LEU A 105 -17.82 13.38 14.23
CA LEU A 105 -17.95 12.07 13.61
C LEU A 105 -18.58 11.04 14.53
N PRO A 106 -19.58 10.28 14.05
CA PRO A 106 -20.09 9.11 14.74
C PRO A 106 -19.00 8.05 14.96
N PRO A 107 -19.12 7.16 15.97
CA PRO A 107 -18.10 6.15 16.28
C PRO A 107 -17.78 5.17 15.14
N ASP A 108 -18.74 4.91 14.25
CA ASP A 108 -18.60 4.04 13.07
C ASP A 108 -17.92 4.74 11.88
N VAL A 109 -17.67 6.05 11.95
CA VAL A 109 -16.93 6.81 10.95
C VAL A 109 -15.46 6.87 11.35
N ALA A 110 -14.63 6.21 10.56
CA ALA A 110 -13.20 6.04 10.86
C ALA A 110 -12.28 6.95 10.04
N ALA A 111 -12.84 7.75 9.14
CA ALA A 111 -12.04 8.68 8.33
C ALA A 111 -12.86 9.89 7.89
N SER A 112 -12.16 11.01 7.63
CA SER A 112 -12.74 12.28 7.14
C SER A 112 -11.84 12.85 6.04
N GLN A 113 -12.42 13.07 4.86
CA GLN A 113 -11.75 13.77 3.75
C GLN A 113 -12.01 15.27 3.85
N GLY A 114 -10.97 16.11 3.68
CA GLY A 114 -11.11 17.56 3.50
C GLY A 114 -11.72 17.94 2.15
N ARG A 115 -12.21 19.15 2.03
CA ARG A 115 -12.66 19.71 0.74
C ARG A 115 -11.47 20.22 -0.04
N ILE A 116 -11.32 19.72 -1.26
CA ILE A 116 -10.25 20.15 -2.15
C ILE A 116 -10.78 21.21 -3.12
N THR A 117 -10.02 22.28 -3.30
CA THR A 117 -10.24 23.29 -4.34
C THR A 117 -9.05 23.34 -5.27
N VAL A 118 -9.31 23.49 -6.56
CA VAL A 118 -8.26 23.60 -7.59
C VAL A 118 -8.42 24.91 -8.34
N PRO A 119 -7.64 25.95 -8.02
CA PRO A 119 -7.71 27.24 -8.70
C PRO A 119 -7.44 27.08 -10.19
N LEU A 120 -8.40 27.43 -11.01
CA LEU A 120 -8.26 27.49 -12.46
C LEU A 120 -8.05 28.92 -12.95
N PRO A 121 -7.32 29.13 -14.07
CA PRO A 121 -7.04 30.46 -14.59
C PRO A 121 -8.34 31.20 -15.01
N ALA A 122 -8.52 32.42 -14.49
CA ALA A 122 -9.71 33.23 -14.81
C ALA A 122 -9.71 33.82 -16.23
N GLY A 123 -8.52 34.11 -16.79
CA GLY A 123 -8.38 34.83 -18.08
C GLY A 123 -8.33 33.95 -19.32
N ARG A 124 -8.38 32.63 -19.20
CA ARG A 124 -8.31 31.68 -20.32
C ARG A 124 -9.01 30.36 -19.96
N ARG A 125 -9.31 29.55 -20.99
CA ARG A 125 -9.75 28.18 -20.73
C ARG A 125 -8.62 27.33 -20.15
N PRO A 126 -8.93 26.43 -19.21
CA PRO A 126 -7.93 25.56 -18.60
C PRO A 126 -7.40 24.54 -19.62
N THR A 127 -6.11 24.21 -19.52
CA THR A 127 -5.46 23.16 -20.30
C THR A 127 -6.01 21.78 -19.94
N ASP A 128 -5.64 20.76 -20.72
CA ASP A 128 -6.05 19.37 -20.47
C ASP A 128 -5.61 18.89 -19.06
N ASP A 129 -4.38 19.23 -18.67
CA ASP A 129 -3.85 18.85 -17.36
C ASP A 129 -4.50 19.61 -16.20
N GLU A 130 -4.75 20.91 -16.37
CA GLU A 130 -5.46 21.71 -15.36
C GLU A 130 -6.88 21.17 -15.12
N ARG A 131 -7.59 20.76 -16.18
CA ARG A 131 -8.89 20.10 -16.06
C ARG A 131 -8.78 18.73 -15.38
N GLY A 132 -7.69 17.99 -15.69
CA GLY A 132 -7.38 16.73 -15.01
C GLY A 132 -7.22 16.91 -13.51
N THR A 133 -6.43 17.93 -13.10
CA THR A 133 -6.24 18.27 -11.69
C THR A 133 -7.54 18.76 -11.04
N ALA A 134 -8.35 19.58 -11.73
CA ALA A 134 -9.64 20.04 -11.24
C ALA A 134 -10.61 18.89 -10.91
N GLY A 135 -10.42 17.72 -11.49
CA GLY A 135 -11.16 16.52 -11.13
C GLY A 135 -10.99 16.09 -9.66
N LEU A 136 -9.93 16.56 -8.97
CA LEU A 136 -9.72 16.28 -7.54
C LEU A 136 -10.81 16.92 -6.66
N GLU A 137 -11.43 18.01 -7.07
CA GLU A 137 -12.54 18.65 -6.30
C GLU A 137 -13.72 17.70 -6.08
N HIS A 138 -13.90 16.75 -6.98
CA HIS A 138 -15.00 15.78 -6.94
C HIS A 138 -14.53 14.35 -6.67
N ALA A 139 -13.20 14.16 -6.50
CA ALA A 139 -12.64 12.86 -6.22
C ALA A 139 -12.94 12.42 -4.77
N ARG A 140 -13.19 11.12 -4.61
CA ARG A 140 -13.47 10.53 -3.30
C ARG A 140 -12.21 9.86 -2.77
N TRP A 141 -12.00 10.03 -1.44
CA TRP A 141 -11.00 9.33 -0.65
C TRP A 141 -9.54 9.66 -1.00
N ILE A 142 -9.29 10.88 -1.46
CA ILE A 142 -7.94 11.32 -1.84
C ILE A 142 -7.11 11.74 -0.63
N THR A 143 -5.87 11.30 -0.60
CA THR A 143 -4.93 11.57 0.50
C THR A 143 -4.26 12.94 0.45
N ALA A 144 -4.66 13.79 -0.49
CA ALA A 144 -4.23 15.19 -0.50
C ALA A 144 -4.66 15.95 0.78
N ASP A 145 -5.79 15.55 1.39
CA ASP A 145 -6.21 15.92 2.75
C ASP A 145 -7.18 14.86 3.30
N MET A 146 -6.65 13.90 4.06
CA MET A 146 -7.42 12.78 4.56
C MET A 146 -6.99 12.38 5.96
N ALA A 147 -7.91 12.40 6.91
CA ALA A 147 -7.67 11.93 8.27
C ALA A 147 -8.31 10.55 8.49
N TYR A 148 -7.55 9.62 9.08
CA TYR A 148 -8.01 8.28 9.47
C TYR A 148 -7.81 8.07 10.98
N ARG A 149 -8.73 7.33 11.62
CA ARG A 149 -8.43 6.74 12.92
C ARG A 149 -7.31 5.70 12.76
N ARG A 150 -6.30 5.78 13.62
CA ARG A 150 -5.16 4.85 13.57
C ARG A 150 -5.60 3.38 13.63
N ARG A 151 -6.62 3.06 14.44
CA ARG A 151 -7.18 1.70 14.52
C ARG A 151 -7.68 1.18 13.17
N ALA A 152 -8.35 2.01 12.38
CA ALA A 152 -8.86 1.61 11.06
C ALA A 152 -7.72 1.37 10.05
N LEU A 153 -6.61 2.13 10.15
CA LEU A 153 -5.40 1.86 9.37
C LEU A 153 -4.77 0.51 9.75
N VAL A 154 -4.75 0.18 11.05
CA VAL A 154 -4.25 -1.12 11.54
C VAL A 154 -5.13 -2.26 11.02
N GLU A 155 -6.44 -2.17 11.17
CA GLU A 155 -7.42 -3.17 10.72
C GLU A 155 -7.37 -3.38 9.21
N ALA A 156 -7.23 -2.30 8.42
CA ALA A 156 -7.08 -2.38 6.98
C ALA A 156 -5.66 -2.76 6.50
N GLY A 157 -4.65 -2.84 7.41
CA GLY A 157 -3.26 -3.13 7.07
C GLY A 157 -2.48 -1.98 6.42
N GLY A 158 -3.02 -0.75 6.42
CA GLY A 158 -2.41 0.43 5.80
C GLY A 158 -2.50 0.44 4.27
N PHE A 159 -1.67 1.24 3.61
CA PHE A 159 -1.60 1.35 2.15
C PHE A 159 -0.96 0.12 1.52
N ASP A 160 -1.49 -0.32 0.38
CA ASP A 160 -0.87 -1.40 -0.41
C ASP A 160 0.30 -0.85 -1.25
N GLU A 161 1.52 -1.20 -0.87
CA GLU A 161 2.75 -0.71 -1.51
C GLU A 161 2.95 -1.23 -2.95
N ARG A 162 2.06 -2.11 -3.44
CA ARG A 162 2.00 -2.47 -4.86
C ARG A 162 1.54 -1.33 -5.76
N PHE A 163 0.97 -0.27 -5.21
CA PHE A 163 0.72 0.97 -5.92
C PHE A 163 1.96 1.88 -5.84
N PRO A 164 2.83 1.91 -6.87
CA PRO A 164 4.11 2.62 -6.80
C PRO A 164 3.97 4.12 -7.06
N ARG A 165 2.77 4.62 -7.28
CA ARG A 165 2.46 6.01 -7.62
C ARG A 165 1.35 6.53 -6.74
N ALA A 166 1.24 7.88 -6.62
CA ALA A 166 0.08 8.55 -6.05
C ALA A 166 -1.13 8.42 -7.03
N PHE A 167 -1.63 7.19 -7.15
CA PHE A 167 -2.77 6.87 -8.00
C PHE A 167 -3.36 5.52 -7.61
N ARG A 168 -4.57 5.53 -7.03
CA ARG A 168 -5.39 4.38 -6.60
C ARG A 168 -5.02 3.76 -5.26
N GLU A 169 -3.86 4.02 -4.68
CA GLU A 169 -3.49 3.53 -3.34
C GLU A 169 -4.45 4.03 -2.25
N ASP A 170 -4.96 5.25 -2.42
CA ASP A 170 -5.97 5.90 -1.60
C ASP A 170 -7.34 5.22 -1.73
N SER A 171 -7.79 5.01 -2.96
CA SER A 171 -9.05 4.33 -3.27
C SER A 171 -9.04 2.86 -2.81
N ASP A 172 -7.89 2.19 -2.90
CA ASP A 172 -7.68 0.82 -2.40
C ASP A 172 -7.82 0.76 -0.88
N LEU A 173 -7.12 1.65 -0.16
CA LEU A 173 -7.21 1.73 1.30
C LEU A 173 -8.65 2.01 1.75
N ALA A 174 -9.31 3.00 1.14
CA ALA A 174 -10.66 3.38 1.49
C ALA A 174 -11.68 2.23 1.29
N LEU A 175 -11.53 1.44 0.22
CA LEU A 175 -12.35 0.25 0.01
C LEU A 175 -12.14 -0.79 1.11
N ARG A 176 -10.88 -1.05 1.53
CA ARG A 176 -10.58 -1.99 2.61
C ARG A 176 -11.08 -1.51 3.98
N VAL A 177 -10.98 -0.21 4.26
CA VAL A 177 -11.57 0.41 5.45
C VAL A 177 -13.10 0.25 5.46
N ALA A 178 -13.75 0.44 4.30
CA ALA A 178 -15.19 0.22 4.17
C ALA A 178 -15.57 -1.27 4.29
N GLU A 179 -14.77 -2.18 3.77
CA GLU A 179 -14.94 -3.64 3.89
C GLU A 179 -14.76 -4.13 5.33
N ALA A 180 -13.95 -3.43 6.15
CA ALA A 180 -13.83 -3.66 7.58
C ALA A 180 -15.03 -3.12 8.39
N GLY A 181 -16.06 -2.57 7.74
CA GLY A 181 -17.29 -2.08 8.38
C GLY A 181 -17.26 -0.61 8.78
N HIS A 182 -16.23 0.14 8.42
CA HIS A 182 -16.13 1.55 8.74
C HIS A 182 -16.68 2.44 7.63
N ARG A 183 -17.21 3.61 8.01
CA ARG A 183 -17.61 4.66 7.08
C ARG A 183 -16.53 5.73 6.95
N ILE A 184 -16.52 6.41 5.81
CA ILE A 184 -15.65 7.55 5.52
C ILE A 184 -16.52 8.77 5.32
N GLY A 185 -16.32 9.81 6.13
CA GLY A 185 -17.05 11.08 6.08
C GLY A 185 -16.35 12.12 5.19
N GLN A 186 -17.12 13.17 4.86
CA GLN A 186 -16.62 14.40 4.25
C GLN A 186 -16.58 15.48 5.33
N GLY A 187 -15.44 16.11 5.52
CA GLY A 187 -15.27 17.26 6.40
C GLY A 187 -15.50 18.60 5.69
N GLU A 188 -15.48 19.68 6.45
CA GLU A 188 -15.64 21.05 5.96
C GLU A 188 -14.30 21.79 5.78
N ARG A 189 -13.19 21.25 6.33
CA ARG A 189 -11.86 21.86 6.20
C ARG A 189 -11.43 21.97 4.75
N LEU A 190 -10.80 23.09 4.41
CA LEU A 190 -10.49 23.44 3.04
C LEU A 190 -9.00 23.32 2.76
N THR A 191 -8.67 22.66 1.66
CA THR A 191 -7.31 22.49 1.16
C THR A 191 -7.27 22.85 -0.33
N THR A 192 -6.36 23.72 -0.71
CA THR A 192 -6.14 24.12 -2.10
C THR A 192 -5.05 23.24 -2.72
N HIS A 193 -5.36 22.61 -3.85
CA HIS A 193 -4.41 21.85 -4.65
C HIS A 193 -4.08 22.62 -5.94
N PRO A 194 -2.95 23.33 -6.02
CA PRO A 194 -2.62 24.11 -7.21
C PRO A 194 -2.42 23.21 -8.45
N ALA A 195 -3.02 23.59 -9.56
CA ALA A 195 -2.77 22.91 -10.83
C ALA A 195 -1.36 23.26 -11.32
N ARG A 196 -0.52 22.25 -11.58
CA ARG A 196 0.87 22.44 -12.03
C ARG A 196 0.95 22.61 -13.54
N ARG A 197 1.97 23.33 -13.98
CA ARG A 197 2.34 23.31 -15.39
C ARG A 197 2.86 21.93 -15.76
N ALA A 198 2.25 21.32 -16.74
CA ALA A 198 2.60 19.98 -17.20
C ALA A 198 3.41 20.03 -18.50
N GLY A 199 4.41 19.17 -18.62
CA GLY A 199 5.19 19.02 -19.83
C GLY A 199 4.37 18.45 -21.00
N PHE A 200 4.88 18.59 -22.22
CA PHE A 200 4.17 18.20 -23.47
C PHE A 200 3.61 16.77 -23.40
N PHE A 201 4.38 15.80 -22.90
CA PHE A 201 4.01 14.38 -22.81
C PHE A 201 3.44 13.95 -21.46
N HIS A 202 3.06 14.87 -20.59
CA HIS A 202 2.54 14.54 -19.26
C HIS A 202 1.36 13.58 -19.33
N SER A 203 0.35 13.86 -20.18
CA SER A 203 -0.83 13.01 -20.35
C SER A 203 -0.51 11.61 -20.90
N LEU A 204 0.59 11.46 -21.65
CA LEU A 204 1.10 10.16 -22.07
C LEU A 204 1.73 9.41 -20.88
N GLY A 205 2.56 10.09 -20.09
CA GLY A 205 3.16 9.54 -18.86
C GLY A 205 2.11 9.06 -17.84
N SER A 206 1.00 9.77 -17.73
CA SER A 206 -0.12 9.43 -16.86
C SER A 206 -0.80 8.09 -17.21
N GLN A 207 -0.59 7.57 -18.45
CA GLN A 207 -1.13 6.26 -18.86
C GLN A 207 -0.54 5.09 -18.06
N ARG A 208 0.58 5.29 -17.36
CA ARG A 208 1.14 4.32 -16.41
C ARG A 208 0.13 3.90 -15.34
N GLY A 209 -0.81 4.79 -14.97
CA GLY A 209 -1.91 4.49 -14.04
C GLY A 209 -2.88 3.39 -14.53
N ASN A 210 -2.85 3.02 -15.82
CA ASN A 210 -3.63 1.87 -16.29
C ASN A 210 -3.13 0.53 -15.71
N ALA A 211 -1.87 0.44 -15.29
CA ALA A 211 -1.36 -0.71 -14.55
C ALA A 211 -1.99 -0.79 -13.14
N ASP A 212 -2.15 0.37 -12.46
CA ASP A 212 -2.79 0.44 -11.15
C ASP A 212 -4.28 0.13 -11.24
N ASN A 213 -4.95 0.55 -12.32
CA ASN A 213 -6.33 0.14 -12.61
C ASN A 213 -6.48 -1.40 -12.82
N ALA A 214 -5.44 -2.08 -13.32
CA ALA A 214 -5.43 -3.53 -13.41
C ALA A 214 -5.33 -4.17 -12.03
N LEU A 215 -4.47 -3.63 -11.15
CA LEU A 215 -4.33 -4.08 -9.76
C LEU A 215 -5.64 -3.88 -8.98
N MET A 216 -6.30 -2.71 -9.11
CA MET A 216 -7.63 -2.45 -8.52
C MET A 216 -8.65 -3.50 -8.94
N ARG A 217 -8.67 -3.85 -10.23
CA ARG A 217 -9.59 -4.89 -10.74
C ARG A 217 -9.27 -6.26 -10.17
N ALA A 218 -8.00 -6.61 -10.03
CA ALA A 218 -7.57 -7.89 -9.48
C ALA A 218 -7.93 -8.02 -7.98
N LYS A 219 -7.85 -6.92 -7.21
CA LYS A 219 -8.15 -6.89 -5.77
C LYS A 219 -9.64 -6.80 -5.46
N HIS A 220 -10.35 -5.88 -6.13
CA HIS A 220 -11.72 -5.48 -5.78
C HIS A 220 -12.77 -5.89 -6.81
N GLY A 221 -12.37 -6.69 -7.81
CA GLY A 221 -13.27 -7.19 -8.85
C GLY A 221 -13.63 -6.14 -9.90
N VAL A 222 -14.56 -6.51 -10.79
CA VAL A 222 -14.92 -5.67 -11.97
C VAL A 222 -15.70 -4.41 -11.61
N LEU A 223 -16.39 -4.40 -10.47
CA LEU A 223 -17.25 -3.30 -10.01
C LEU A 223 -16.50 -2.23 -9.20
N TRP A 224 -15.19 -2.35 -9.02
CA TRP A 224 -14.41 -1.41 -8.20
C TRP A 224 -14.62 0.06 -8.58
N ARG A 225 -14.79 0.36 -9.88
CA ARG A 225 -15.01 1.73 -10.36
C ARG A 225 -16.33 2.32 -9.85
N GLN A 226 -17.39 1.53 -9.81
CA GLN A 226 -18.69 1.96 -9.30
C GLN A 226 -18.60 2.23 -7.78
N ARG A 227 -17.91 1.35 -7.05
CA ARG A 227 -17.70 1.48 -5.59
C ARG A 227 -16.90 2.72 -5.23
N THR A 228 -15.89 3.08 -6.04
CA THR A 228 -15.05 4.28 -5.81
C THR A 228 -15.59 5.56 -6.44
N GLY A 229 -16.66 5.50 -7.22
CA GLY A 229 -17.14 6.64 -8.02
C GLY A 229 -16.24 6.99 -9.21
N ALA A 230 -15.25 6.15 -9.54
CA ALA A 230 -14.36 6.39 -10.66
C ALA A 230 -15.08 6.18 -12.00
N GLY A 231 -14.90 7.10 -12.93
CA GLY A 231 -15.48 7.01 -14.27
C GLY A 231 -15.05 5.76 -15.04
N HIS A 232 -15.88 5.35 -16.01
CA HIS A 232 -15.65 4.11 -16.78
C HIS A 232 -14.34 4.09 -17.59
N GLY A 233 -13.76 5.26 -17.89
CA GLY A 233 -12.56 5.37 -18.72
C GLY A 233 -12.83 5.02 -20.19
N ARG A 234 -11.79 5.14 -21.01
CA ARG A 234 -11.90 4.93 -22.48
C ARG A 234 -11.12 3.71 -23.00
N LEU A 235 -10.77 2.77 -22.10
CA LEU A 235 -9.87 1.67 -22.47
C LEU A 235 -10.38 0.86 -23.68
N GLY A 236 -11.67 0.59 -23.78
CA GLY A 236 -12.25 -0.10 -24.93
C GLY A 236 -12.03 0.63 -26.26
N LEU A 237 -12.25 1.95 -26.29
CA LEU A 237 -11.99 2.78 -27.48
C LEU A 237 -10.48 2.88 -27.77
N HIS A 238 -9.65 2.96 -26.73
CA HIS A 238 -8.19 2.93 -26.88
C HIS A 238 -7.71 1.58 -27.45
N THR A 239 -8.31 0.48 -27.03
CA THR A 239 -8.00 -0.84 -27.59
C THR A 239 -8.39 -0.91 -29.07
N LEU A 240 -9.60 -0.46 -29.41
CA LEU A 240 -10.07 -0.43 -30.81
C LEU A 240 -9.15 0.44 -31.68
N SER A 241 -8.81 1.65 -31.23
CA SER A 241 -7.90 2.55 -31.93
C SER A 241 -6.51 1.92 -32.13
N THR A 242 -5.97 1.28 -31.09
CA THR A 242 -4.66 0.62 -31.15
C THR A 242 -4.67 -0.54 -32.15
N VAL A 243 -5.69 -1.41 -32.09
CA VAL A 243 -5.82 -2.53 -33.02
C VAL A 243 -5.99 -2.05 -34.46
N ALA A 244 -6.82 -1.02 -34.67
CA ALA A 244 -6.99 -0.42 -36.01
C ALA A 244 -5.68 0.17 -36.55
N GLY A 245 -4.93 0.90 -35.72
CA GLY A 245 -3.62 1.44 -36.11
C GLY A 245 -2.60 0.36 -36.46
N LEU A 246 -2.50 -0.70 -35.63
CA LEU A 246 -1.62 -1.84 -35.93
C LEU A 246 -2.04 -2.59 -37.21
N ALA A 247 -3.34 -2.77 -37.43
CA ALA A 247 -3.85 -3.40 -38.63
C ALA A 247 -3.55 -2.54 -39.88
N ALA A 248 -3.68 -1.21 -39.81
CA ALA A 248 -3.33 -0.29 -40.88
C ALA A 248 -1.85 -0.37 -41.29
N LEU A 249 -0.96 -0.61 -40.31
CA LEU A 249 0.48 -0.77 -40.54
C LEU A 249 0.87 -2.16 -41.04
N ALA A 250 0.22 -3.21 -40.59
CA ALA A 250 0.58 -4.60 -40.87
C ALA A 250 -0.02 -5.13 -42.19
N LEU A 251 -1.25 -4.71 -42.58
CA LEU A 251 -1.96 -5.21 -43.76
C LEU A 251 -1.39 -4.78 -45.11
N PRO A 252 -0.70 -3.60 -45.28
CA PRO A 252 -0.13 -3.21 -46.55
C PRO A 252 0.95 -4.15 -47.09
N LEU A 253 1.54 -4.97 -46.27
CA LEU A 253 2.56 -5.96 -46.61
C LEU A 253 2.00 -7.12 -47.49
N GLY A 254 0.70 -7.11 -47.82
CA GLY A 254 0.02 -8.14 -48.62
C GLY A 254 -1.04 -7.59 -49.58
N LYS A 255 -1.74 -8.50 -50.28
CA LYS A 255 -2.80 -8.20 -51.28
C LYS A 255 -4.09 -7.56 -50.72
N ARG A 256 -4.08 -7.03 -49.47
CA ARG A 256 -5.29 -6.59 -48.73
C ARG A 256 -5.37 -5.07 -48.52
N ARG A 257 -4.96 -4.27 -49.50
CA ARG A 257 -4.91 -2.78 -49.44
C ARG A 257 -6.22 -2.14 -49.00
N GLY A 258 -7.38 -2.62 -49.46
CA GLY A 258 -8.69 -2.08 -49.05
C GLY A 258 -8.98 -2.22 -47.55
N LYS A 259 -8.59 -3.35 -46.95
CA LYS A 259 -8.73 -3.55 -45.50
C LYS A 259 -7.78 -2.67 -44.68
N ALA A 260 -6.57 -2.41 -45.20
CA ALA A 260 -5.62 -1.49 -44.56
C ALA A 260 -6.15 -0.06 -44.56
N LEU A 261 -6.73 0.41 -45.68
CA LEU A 261 -7.35 1.74 -45.75
C LEU A 261 -8.55 1.89 -44.84
N LEU A 262 -9.40 0.87 -44.73
CA LEU A 262 -10.50 0.86 -43.73
C LEU A 262 -9.97 0.97 -42.30
N ALA A 263 -8.97 0.17 -41.94
CA ALA A 263 -8.35 0.21 -40.62
C ALA A 263 -7.70 1.58 -40.31
N ALA A 264 -7.02 2.17 -41.30
CA ALA A 264 -6.46 3.52 -41.20
C ALA A 264 -7.56 4.58 -40.98
N GLY A 265 -8.69 4.46 -41.69
CA GLY A 265 -9.84 5.35 -41.53
C GLY A 265 -10.46 5.25 -40.12
N VAL A 266 -10.61 4.04 -39.59
CA VAL A 266 -11.11 3.81 -38.23
C VAL A 266 -10.14 4.41 -37.20
N TRP A 267 -8.83 4.16 -37.35
CA TRP A 267 -7.82 4.73 -36.45
C TRP A 267 -7.81 6.26 -36.50
N ALA A 268 -7.85 6.85 -37.70
CA ALA A 268 -7.86 8.30 -37.86
C ALA A 268 -9.13 8.93 -37.26
N GLY A 269 -10.31 8.33 -37.51
CA GLY A 269 -11.58 8.79 -36.95
C GLY A 269 -11.59 8.76 -35.41
N LEU A 270 -11.16 7.66 -34.81
CA LEU A 270 -11.08 7.54 -33.34
C LEU A 270 -10.04 8.50 -32.75
N THR A 271 -8.91 8.69 -33.42
CA THR A 271 -7.88 9.65 -32.98
C THR A 271 -8.39 11.09 -33.09
N ALA A 272 -9.05 11.45 -34.16
CA ALA A 272 -9.65 12.78 -34.36
C ALA A 272 -10.77 13.04 -33.32
N GLU A 273 -11.65 12.08 -33.08
CA GLU A 273 -12.67 12.18 -32.04
C GLU A 273 -12.04 12.44 -30.67
N PHE A 274 -11.01 11.68 -30.31
CA PHE A 274 -10.33 11.82 -29.01
C PHE A 274 -9.59 13.15 -28.91
N ALA A 275 -8.89 13.57 -29.95
CA ALA A 275 -8.21 14.88 -30.01
C ALA A 275 -9.22 16.02 -29.87
N THR A 276 -10.34 15.97 -30.60
CA THR A 276 -11.39 16.99 -30.56
C THR A 276 -11.98 17.15 -29.16
N ARG A 277 -12.28 16.06 -28.47
CA ARG A 277 -12.77 16.09 -27.08
C ARG A 277 -11.81 16.77 -26.11
N ARG A 278 -10.52 16.68 -26.36
CA ARG A 278 -9.47 17.30 -25.53
C ARG A 278 -9.22 18.76 -25.90
N ILE A 279 -9.31 19.10 -27.19
CA ILE A 279 -9.07 20.45 -27.74
C ILE A 279 -10.25 21.39 -27.44
N LEU A 280 -11.49 20.95 -27.66
CA LEU A 280 -12.66 21.83 -27.58
C LEU A 280 -12.81 22.56 -26.24
N PRO A 281 -12.65 21.93 -25.07
CA PRO A 281 -12.72 22.62 -23.80
C PRO A 281 -11.45 23.37 -23.42
N GLY A 282 -10.35 23.19 -24.16
CA GLY A 282 -9.04 23.80 -23.88
C GLY A 282 -8.85 25.20 -24.47
N PRO A 283 -7.69 25.80 -24.24
CA PRO A 283 -7.37 27.18 -24.69
C PRO A 283 -7.23 27.32 -26.20
N ARG A 284 -7.14 26.25 -26.95
CA ARG A 284 -7.03 26.19 -28.43
C ARG A 284 -5.86 26.97 -29.02
N THR A 285 -4.81 27.21 -28.25
CA THR A 285 -3.56 27.76 -28.79
C THR A 285 -2.89 26.73 -29.72
N PRO A 286 -2.10 27.15 -30.73
CA PRO A 286 -1.44 26.23 -31.66
C PRO A 286 -0.62 25.16 -30.94
N GLY A 287 0.12 25.52 -29.89
CA GLY A 287 0.90 24.58 -29.08
C GLY A 287 0.06 23.56 -28.35
N GLU A 288 -1.08 23.97 -27.74
CA GLU A 288 -2.00 23.04 -27.04
C GLU A 288 -2.72 22.14 -28.04
N VAL A 289 -3.15 22.68 -29.20
CA VAL A 289 -3.75 21.87 -30.27
C VAL A 289 -2.78 20.82 -30.80
N ALA A 290 -1.54 21.18 -31.11
CA ALA A 290 -0.50 20.26 -31.54
C ALA A 290 -0.24 19.18 -30.47
N ARG A 291 -0.13 19.56 -29.20
CA ARG A 291 0.01 18.67 -28.06
C ARG A 291 -1.14 17.67 -27.97
N MET A 292 -2.39 18.15 -28.09
CA MET A 292 -3.58 17.29 -28.02
C MET A 292 -3.62 16.30 -29.19
N VAL A 293 -3.31 16.74 -30.42
CA VAL A 293 -3.27 15.86 -31.61
C VAL A 293 -2.21 14.76 -31.45
N VAL A 294 -0.97 15.14 -31.15
CA VAL A 294 0.14 14.18 -31.01
C VAL A 294 -0.12 13.19 -29.88
N THR A 295 -0.49 13.70 -28.70
CA THR A 295 -0.71 12.81 -27.55
C THR A 295 -1.97 11.96 -27.71
N SER A 296 -3.00 12.40 -28.45
CA SER A 296 -4.19 11.58 -28.73
C SER A 296 -3.92 10.40 -29.66
N ALA A 297 -2.90 10.48 -30.52
CA ALA A 297 -2.43 9.34 -31.29
C ALA A 297 -1.61 8.35 -30.47
N LEU A 298 -0.82 8.84 -29.47
CA LEU A 298 0.10 8.04 -28.67
C LEU A 298 -0.55 7.43 -27.41
N ILE A 299 -1.55 8.07 -26.83
CA ILE A 299 -2.22 7.60 -25.61
C ILE A 299 -2.87 6.22 -25.77
N PRO A 300 -3.64 5.90 -26.85
CA PRO A 300 -4.28 4.60 -26.96
C PRO A 300 -3.32 3.42 -26.85
N PRO A 301 -2.22 3.31 -27.62
CA PRO A 301 -1.28 2.21 -27.51
C PRO A 301 -0.56 2.19 -26.13
N ALA A 302 -0.22 3.36 -25.58
CA ALA A 302 0.39 3.44 -24.25
C ALA A 302 -0.57 2.94 -23.14
N ALA A 303 -1.84 3.31 -23.19
CA ALA A 303 -2.86 2.84 -22.26
C ALA A 303 -3.01 1.31 -22.30
N CYS A 304 -3.08 0.74 -23.51
CA CYS A 304 -3.17 -0.71 -23.73
C CYS A 304 -1.92 -1.43 -23.20
N TYR A 305 -0.73 -0.92 -23.52
CA TYR A 305 0.55 -1.47 -23.04
C TYR A 305 0.62 -1.51 -21.50
N HIS A 306 0.35 -0.37 -20.86
CA HIS A 306 0.41 -0.31 -19.39
C HIS A 306 -0.68 -1.16 -18.73
N ARG A 307 -1.87 -1.23 -19.36
CA ARG A 307 -2.93 -2.12 -18.88
C ARG A 307 -2.51 -3.58 -18.93
N LEU A 308 -1.98 -4.04 -20.06
CA LEU A 308 -1.51 -5.43 -20.24
C LEU A 308 -0.39 -5.76 -19.25
N ARG A 309 0.59 -4.85 -19.13
CA ARG A 309 1.68 -4.98 -18.14
C ARG A 309 1.13 -5.10 -16.72
N GLY A 310 0.13 -4.30 -16.36
CA GLY A 310 -0.50 -4.35 -15.05
C GLY A 310 -1.26 -5.66 -14.80
N GLU A 311 -1.99 -6.18 -15.80
CA GLU A 311 -2.69 -7.48 -15.70
C GLU A 311 -1.71 -8.64 -15.49
N ILE A 312 -0.55 -8.60 -16.17
CA ILE A 312 0.52 -9.60 -15.99
C ILE A 312 1.13 -9.45 -14.60
N ALA A 313 1.44 -8.23 -14.17
CA ALA A 313 2.06 -7.98 -12.87
C ALA A 313 1.13 -8.36 -11.70
N ALA A 314 -0.17 -8.09 -11.81
CA ALA A 314 -1.15 -8.43 -10.78
C ALA A 314 -1.32 -9.94 -10.58
N ARG A 315 -0.95 -10.76 -11.57
CA ARG A 315 -1.02 -12.23 -11.50
C ARG A 315 0.27 -12.89 -10.98
N ARG A 316 1.38 -12.12 -10.92
CA ARG A 316 2.67 -12.67 -10.46
C ARG A 316 2.69 -12.68 -8.94
N PRO A 317 2.99 -13.83 -8.28
CA PRO A 317 3.32 -13.84 -6.87
C PRO A 317 4.53 -12.91 -6.64
N ARG A 318 4.45 -12.07 -5.63
CA ARG A 318 5.63 -11.31 -5.20
C ARG A 318 6.58 -12.21 -4.41
N PRO A 319 7.90 -12.07 -4.55
CA PRO A 319 8.79 -12.57 -3.53
C PRO A 319 8.45 -11.86 -2.22
N PRO A 320 8.40 -12.57 -1.09
CA PRO A 320 8.22 -11.93 0.21
C PRO A 320 9.40 -11.02 0.51
N VAL A 321 9.12 -9.90 1.15
CA VAL A 321 10.14 -8.97 1.65
C VAL A 321 10.48 -9.21 3.12
N ALA A 322 9.70 -10.04 3.84
CA ALA A 322 9.97 -10.47 5.21
C ALA A 322 9.53 -11.93 5.42
N VAL A 323 10.26 -12.64 6.26
CA VAL A 323 9.95 -14.02 6.65
C VAL A 323 9.66 -14.08 8.14
N LEU A 324 8.48 -14.58 8.48
CA LEU A 324 8.06 -14.83 9.85
C LEU A 324 8.07 -16.34 10.10
N PHE A 325 8.71 -16.73 11.16
CA PHE A 325 8.81 -18.14 11.52
C PHE A 325 7.97 -18.44 12.76
N ASP A 326 7.32 -19.59 12.81
CA ASP A 326 7.02 -20.17 14.10
C ASP A 326 8.31 -20.59 14.81
N ARG A 327 8.26 -20.73 16.12
CA ARG A 327 9.43 -21.09 16.93
C ARG A 327 9.56 -22.61 17.03
N ASP A 328 8.58 -23.25 17.61
CA ASP A 328 8.60 -24.65 17.96
C ASP A 328 8.35 -25.55 16.73
N ASP A 329 9.08 -26.63 16.58
CA ASP A 329 9.08 -27.52 15.40
C ASP A 329 9.36 -26.83 14.06
N THR A 330 9.75 -25.54 14.05
CA THR A 330 10.14 -24.78 12.86
C THR A 330 11.56 -24.24 12.95
N LEU A 331 11.89 -23.48 13.98
CA LEU A 331 13.26 -22.99 14.25
C LEU A 331 14.00 -23.92 15.22
N ILE A 332 13.33 -24.37 16.27
CA ILE A 332 13.86 -25.28 17.28
C ILE A 332 13.01 -26.53 17.37
N VAL A 333 13.63 -27.64 17.73
CA VAL A 333 12.93 -28.89 18.01
C VAL A 333 12.00 -28.67 19.21
N ASP A 334 10.73 -29.03 19.05
CA ASP A 334 9.74 -28.83 20.11
C ASP A 334 10.01 -29.73 21.31
N VAL A 335 10.04 -29.10 22.45
CA VAL A 335 9.98 -29.76 23.76
C VAL A 335 8.74 -29.17 24.48
N PRO A 336 7.77 -30.01 24.82
CA PRO A 336 6.54 -29.51 25.47
C PRO A 336 6.85 -28.64 26.68
N TYR A 337 6.36 -27.39 26.63
CA TYR A 337 6.54 -26.40 27.70
C TYR A 337 8.00 -26.15 28.07
N LEU A 338 8.90 -26.04 27.09
CA LEU A 338 10.33 -25.79 27.29
C LEU A 338 10.54 -24.57 28.19
N ASN A 339 11.14 -24.79 29.37
CA ASN A 339 11.36 -23.82 30.43
C ASN A 339 12.84 -23.60 30.79
N ASP A 340 13.75 -24.35 30.13
CA ASP A 340 15.19 -24.30 30.33
C ASP A 340 15.89 -23.87 29.04
N PRO A 341 16.64 -22.75 29.02
CA PRO A 341 17.39 -22.33 27.83
C PRO A 341 18.42 -23.36 27.35
N ASP A 342 18.98 -24.19 28.25
CA ASP A 342 19.91 -25.25 27.87
C ASP A 342 19.21 -26.41 27.10
N GLY A 343 17.91 -26.48 27.12
CA GLY A 343 17.10 -27.40 26.33
C GLY A 343 16.88 -26.96 24.88
N VAL A 344 17.22 -25.75 24.52
CA VAL A 344 17.03 -25.23 23.15
C VAL A 344 17.93 -25.98 22.14
N ARG A 345 17.32 -26.63 21.17
CA ARG A 345 17.99 -27.35 20.08
C ARG A 345 17.49 -26.83 18.73
N PRO A 346 18.34 -26.15 17.90
CA PRO A 346 17.93 -25.74 16.57
C PRO A 346 17.56 -26.92 15.68
N VAL A 347 16.55 -26.72 14.83
CA VAL A 347 16.28 -27.64 13.71
C VAL A 347 17.49 -27.66 12.79
N PRO A 348 17.93 -28.83 12.29
CA PRO A 348 19.13 -28.94 11.45
C PRO A 348 19.10 -27.98 10.27
N GLY A 349 20.15 -27.17 10.13
CA GLY A 349 20.30 -26.17 9.05
C GLY A 349 19.52 -24.86 9.23
N ALA A 350 18.62 -24.74 10.23
CA ALA A 350 17.80 -23.56 10.42
C ALA A 350 18.62 -22.30 10.72
N VAL A 351 19.69 -22.41 11.50
CA VAL A 351 20.57 -21.28 11.88
C VAL A 351 21.21 -20.68 10.64
N GLU A 352 21.78 -21.50 9.76
CA GLU A 352 22.43 -21.08 8.51
C GLU A 352 21.46 -20.44 7.56
N LEU A 353 20.25 -21.00 7.43
CA LEU A 353 19.19 -20.47 6.57
C LEU A 353 18.71 -19.08 7.04
N VAL A 354 18.47 -18.92 8.33
CA VAL A 354 18.06 -17.60 8.91
C VAL A 354 19.18 -16.58 8.78
N ARG A 355 20.45 -16.99 9.00
CA ARG A 355 21.62 -16.12 8.77
C ARG A 355 21.70 -15.67 7.32
N GLY A 356 21.54 -16.57 6.36
CA GLY A 356 21.54 -16.25 4.93
C GLY A 356 20.42 -15.31 4.49
N LEU A 357 19.25 -15.34 5.13
CA LEU A 357 18.20 -14.35 4.90
C LEU A 357 18.65 -12.95 5.35
N ARG A 358 19.22 -12.83 6.56
CA ARG A 358 19.68 -11.55 7.10
C ARG A 358 20.85 -10.95 6.31
N GLU A 359 21.81 -11.76 5.89
CA GLU A 359 22.93 -11.33 5.05
C GLU A 359 22.46 -10.72 3.72
N ARG A 360 21.29 -11.17 3.22
CA ARG A 360 20.63 -10.62 2.04
C ARG A 360 19.71 -9.44 2.35
N GLY A 361 19.69 -8.97 3.60
CA GLY A 361 18.85 -7.84 4.03
C GLY A 361 17.34 -8.16 4.08
N ILE A 362 16.96 -9.45 4.13
CA ILE A 362 15.57 -9.88 4.27
C ILE A 362 15.21 -9.86 5.76
N PRO A 363 14.27 -9.01 6.20
CA PRO A 363 13.81 -8.98 7.58
C PRO A 363 13.24 -10.34 8.01
N VAL A 364 13.60 -10.77 9.20
CA VAL A 364 13.12 -12.02 9.80
C VAL A 364 12.50 -11.75 11.16
N GLY A 365 11.44 -12.48 11.51
CA GLY A 365 10.75 -12.37 12.78
C GLY A 365 10.21 -13.70 13.26
N VAL A 366 9.77 -13.73 14.52
CA VAL A 366 9.16 -14.90 15.15
C VAL A 366 7.70 -14.60 15.54
N VAL A 367 6.81 -15.57 15.33
CA VAL A 367 5.39 -15.53 15.68
C VAL A 367 5.02 -16.84 16.38
N SER A 368 4.88 -16.88 17.69
CA SER A 368 4.78 -18.13 18.47
C SER A 368 3.64 -18.15 19.48
N ASN A 369 2.90 -19.27 19.54
CA ASN A 369 1.90 -19.53 20.57
C ASN A 369 2.55 -20.20 21.79
N GLN A 370 2.45 -19.60 22.98
CA GLN A 370 3.10 -20.06 24.21
C GLN A 370 2.10 -20.16 25.37
N SER A 371 1.07 -21.01 25.21
CA SER A 371 0.01 -21.17 26.20
C SER A 371 0.46 -21.78 27.53
N GLY A 372 1.68 -22.30 27.61
CA GLY A 372 2.25 -22.80 28.86
C GLY A 372 2.29 -21.75 29.97
N VAL A 373 2.36 -20.46 29.62
CA VAL A 373 2.30 -19.35 30.58
C VAL A 373 0.90 -19.22 31.17
N ALA A 374 -0.15 -19.15 30.36
CA ALA A 374 -1.55 -19.11 30.83
C ALA A 374 -1.91 -20.34 31.66
N LYS A 375 -1.37 -21.51 31.30
CA LYS A 375 -1.56 -22.78 32.05
C LYS A 375 -0.74 -22.88 33.31
N GLY A 376 0.13 -21.91 33.62
CA GLY A 376 1.01 -21.93 34.78
C GLY A 376 2.11 -23.02 34.74
N LEU A 377 2.38 -23.59 33.56
CA LEU A 377 3.39 -24.64 33.38
C LEU A 377 4.79 -24.08 33.16
N ILE A 378 4.90 -22.84 32.70
CA ILE A 378 6.14 -22.08 32.58
C ILE A 378 5.91 -20.65 33.08
N THR A 379 6.94 -20.04 33.63
CA THR A 379 6.88 -18.63 34.05
C THR A 379 7.23 -17.70 32.86
N PRO A 380 6.79 -16.43 32.87
CA PRO A 380 7.24 -15.46 31.89
C PRO A 380 8.76 -15.34 31.80
N GLN A 381 9.46 -15.37 32.92
CA GLN A 381 10.93 -15.29 33.00
C GLN A 381 11.61 -16.50 32.33
N GLN A 382 11.06 -17.70 32.49
CA GLN A 382 11.56 -18.90 31.82
C GLN A 382 11.35 -18.80 30.31
N LEU A 383 10.17 -18.33 29.88
CA LEU A 383 9.90 -18.09 28.45
C LEU A 383 10.86 -17.07 27.85
N ASP A 384 11.12 -15.96 28.56
CA ASP A 384 12.06 -14.93 28.11
C ASP A 384 13.48 -15.47 28.01
N ALA A 385 13.94 -16.32 28.97
CA ALA A 385 15.25 -16.96 28.94
C ALA A 385 15.39 -17.90 27.73
N VAL A 386 14.36 -18.71 27.44
CA VAL A 386 14.35 -19.58 26.23
C VAL A 386 14.39 -18.76 24.97
N ASN A 387 13.57 -17.68 24.85
CA ASN A 387 13.57 -16.82 23.67
C ASN A 387 14.89 -16.08 23.48
N ALA A 388 15.54 -15.64 24.56
CA ALA A 388 16.87 -15.04 24.53
C ALA A 388 17.90 -16.05 23.99
N ARG A 389 17.84 -17.31 24.43
CA ARG A 389 18.72 -18.37 23.93
C ARG A 389 18.50 -18.65 22.44
N VAL A 390 17.26 -18.67 21.97
CA VAL A 390 16.97 -18.78 20.52
C VAL A 390 17.58 -17.59 19.78
N GLN A 391 17.44 -16.38 20.27
CA GLN A 391 18.00 -15.18 19.65
C GLN A 391 19.55 -15.21 19.63
N GLU A 392 20.21 -15.75 20.63
CA GLU A 392 21.68 -15.94 20.61
C GLU A 392 22.11 -16.89 19.51
N LEU A 393 21.40 -18.01 19.32
CA LEU A 393 21.75 -19.04 18.34
C LEU A 393 21.47 -18.57 16.90
N PHE A 394 20.35 -17.92 16.67
CA PHE A 394 19.93 -17.50 15.33
C PHE A 394 20.37 -16.07 14.98
N GLY A 395 20.78 -15.26 15.95
CA GLY A 395 21.06 -13.83 15.82
C GLY A 395 19.79 -12.98 15.91
N PRO A 396 19.88 -11.63 15.78
CA PRO A 396 18.75 -10.74 16.04
C PRO A 396 17.62 -10.96 15.04
N PHE A 397 16.41 -11.14 15.57
CA PHE A 397 15.18 -11.04 14.81
C PHE A 397 14.66 -9.59 14.86
N GLY A 398 14.10 -9.11 13.76
CA GLY A 398 13.54 -7.76 13.66
C GLY A 398 12.22 -7.60 14.44
N THR A 399 11.57 -8.69 14.79
CA THR A 399 10.34 -8.72 15.63
C THR A 399 10.18 -10.06 16.34
N TRP A 400 9.63 -10.00 17.56
CA TRP A 400 9.19 -11.15 18.33
C TRP A 400 7.74 -10.95 18.74
N GLN A 401 6.85 -11.82 18.24
CA GLN A 401 5.44 -11.83 18.63
C GLN A 401 5.11 -13.13 19.33
N VAL A 402 4.79 -13.04 20.61
CA VAL A 402 4.46 -14.19 21.42
C VAL A 402 3.04 -14.03 21.97
N CYS A 403 2.23 -15.06 21.83
CA CYS A 403 0.93 -15.15 22.44
C CYS A 403 1.00 -16.10 23.63
N VAL A 404 0.78 -15.56 24.82
CA VAL A 404 0.79 -16.34 26.08
C VAL A 404 -0.59 -16.85 26.49
N HIS A 405 -1.65 -16.50 25.77
CA HIS A 405 -3.02 -16.86 26.07
C HIS A 405 -3.31 -18.33 25.75
N ASP A 406 -4.31 -18.92 26.45
CA ASP A 406 -4.83 -20.25 26.15
C ASP A 406 -5.99 -20.20 25.13
N ASP A 407 -6.45 -21.36 24.66
CA ASP A 407 -7.48 -21.49 23.63
C ASP A 407 -8.83 -20.85 24.03
N GLY A 408 -9.12 -20.84 25.35
CA GLY A 408 -10.36 -20.30 25.91
C GLY A 408 -10.39 -18.76 26.08
N ASP A 409 -9.26 -18.07 25.92
CA ASP A 409 -9.14 -16.64 26.25
C ASP A 409 -9.71 -15.70 25.19
N GLY A 410 -10.06 -16.19 23.99
CA GLY A 410 -10.68 -15.42 22.91
C GLY A 410 -9.84 -14.23 22.42
N CYS A 411 -8.51 -14.26 22.58
CA CYS A 411 -7.63 -13.18 22.21
C CYS A 411 -7.43 -13.09 20.68
N ALA A 412 -7.21 -11.89 20.18
CA ALA A 412 -6.95 -11.64 18.75
C ALA A 412 -5.52 -12.01 18.29
N CYS A 413 -4.65 -12.44 19.22
CA CYS A 413 -3.23 -12.71 18.90
C CYS A 413 -2.90 -14.17 18.68
N ARG A 414 -3.56 -15.11 19.38
CA ARG A 414 -3.28 -16.54 19.27
C ARG A 414 -3.59 -17.05 17.85
N LYS A 415 -2.61 -17.68 17.18
CA LYS A 415 -2.85 -18.40 15.94
C LYS A 415 -3.95 -19.47 16.15
N PRO A 416 -4.99 -19.53 15.33
CA PRO A 416 -5.10 -19.06 13.94
C PRO A 416 -5.52 -17.57 13.74
N ALA A 417 -5.71 -16.78 14.80
CA ALA A 417 -5.99 -15.37 14.64
C ALA A 417 -4.78 -14.60 14.06
N PRO A 418 -5.00 -13.55 13.24
CA PRO A 418 -3.94 -12.87 12.48
C PRO A 418 -3.10 -11.87 13.30
N GLY A 419 -3.46 -11.61 14.54
CA GLY A 419 -2.95 -10.46 15.31
C GLY A 419 -1.42 -10.41 15.46
N MET A 420 -0.74 -11.56 15.65
CA MET A 420 0.72 -11.59 15.74
C MET A 420 1.37 -11.30 14.37
N VAL A 421 0.83 -11.84 13.29
CA VAL A 421 1.35 -11.61 11.93
C VAL A 421 1.21 -10.13 11.54
N LEU A 422 0.07 -9.53 11.85
CA LEU A 422 -0.19 -8.10 11.60
C LEU A 422 0.77 -7.20 12.40
N ARG A 423 0.98 -7.49 13.69
CA ARG A 423 1.94 -6.74 14.51
C ARG A 423 3.37 -6.92 14.02
N ALA A 424 3.78 -8.15 13.71
CA ALA A 424 5.11 -8.43 13.18
C ALA A 424 5.39 -7.66 11.88
N ALA A 425 4.45 -7.67 10.94
CA ALA A 425 4.54 -6.90 9.71
C ALA A 425 4.64 -5.39 9.99
N GLY A 426 3.85 -4.88 10.94
CA GLY A 426 3.89 -3.48 11.39
C GLY A 426 5.24 -3.06 11.98
N GLU A 427 5.82 -3.86 12.86
CA GLU A 427 7.14 -3.60 13.46
C GLU A 427 8.28 -3.68 12.43
N LEU A 428 8.20 -4.62 11.49
CA LEU A 428 9.15 -4.72 10.38
C LEU A 428 8.95 -3.63 9.31
N GLY A 429 7.90 -2.81 9.39
CA GLY A 429 7.61 -1.76 8.42
C GLY A 429 7.21 -2.30 7.03
N VAL A 430 6.62 -3.50 6.95
CA VAL A 430 6.23 -4.14 5.69
C VAL A 430 4.73 -4.38 5.61
N ASP A 431 4.20 -4.49 4.40
CA ASP A 431 2.81 -4.92 4.16
C ASP A 431 2.69 -6.42 4.53
N PRO A 432 1.66 -6.85 5.29
CA PRO A 432 1.40 -8.28 5.53
C PRO A 432 1.40 -9.12 4.26
N ALA A 433 0.86 -8.61 3.14
CA ALA A 433 0.88 -9.29 1.84
C ALA A 433 2.29 -9.51 1.26
N SER A 434 3.29 -8.82 1.80
CA SER A 434 4.71 -8.98 1.48
C SER A 434 5.44 -9.85 2.50
N CYS A 435 4.74 -10.42 3.48
CA CYS A 435 5.29 -11.40 4.42
C CYS A 435 5.01 -12.83 3.93
N VAL A 436 5.86 -13.75 4.33
CA VAL A 436 5.57 -15.18 4.35
C VAL A 436 5.72 -15.69 5.78
N VAL A 437 4.74 -16.45 6.23
CA VAL A 437 4.80 -17.19 7.50
C VAL A 437 5.21 -18.63 7.18
N ILE A 438 6.19 -19.13 7.88
CA ILE A 438 6.64 -20.52 7.80
C ILE A 438 6.42 -21.16 9.17
N GLY A 439 5.64 -22.21 9.22
CA GLY A 439 5.31 -22.94 10.44
C GLY A 439 4.96 -24.40 10.16
N ASP A 440 4.76 -25.19 11.20
CA ASP A 440 4.51 -26.62 11.13
C ASP A 440 3.04 -27.02 11.32
N THR A 441 2.16 -26.06 11.72
CA THR A 441 0.75 -26.33 12.01
C THR A 441 -0.21 -25.62 11.07
N GLY A 442 -1.44 -26.14 10.97
CA GLY A 442 -2.54 -25.46 10.25
C GLY A 442 -2.85 -24.09 10.80
N ALA A 443 -2.64 -23.85 12.11
CA ALA A 443 -2.87 -22.56 12.76
C ALA A 443 -1.91 -21.46 12.24
N ASP A 444 -0.68 -21.82 11.86
CA ASP A 444 0.28 -20.89 11.22
C ASP A 444 -0.21 -20.44 9.85
N VAL A 445 -0.67 -21.42 9.07
CA VAL A 445 -1.24 -21.18 7.73
C VAL A 445 -2.45 -20.26 7.83
N ASP A 446 -3.37 -20.54 8.74
CA ASP A 446 -4.60 -19.77 8.90
C ASP A 446 -4.32 -18.34 9.37
N ALA A 447 -3.43 -18.16 10.33
CA ALA A 447 -3.04 -16.84 10.82
C ALA A 447 -2.40 -16.00 9.71
N ALA A 448 -1.55 -16.62 8.87
CA ALA A 448 -0.95 -15.96 7.71
C ALA A 448 -2.01 -15.52 6.69
N LEU A 449 -2.87 -16.43 6.27
CA LEU A 449 -3.91 -16.15 5.28
C LEU A 449 -4.91 -15.11 5.77
N ALA A 450 -5.33 -15.19 7.05
CA ALA A 450 -6.20 -14.20 7.68
C ALA A 450 -5.56 -12.80 7.77
N ALA A 451 -4.23 -12.73 7.88
CA ALA A 451 -3.47 -11.47 7.83
C ALA A 451 -3.24 -10.96 6.39
N GLY A 452 -3.62 -11.72 5.37
CA GLY A 452 -3.30 -11.43 3.97
C GLY A 452 -1.84 -11.73 3.60
N ALA A 453 -1.10 -12.44 4.45
CA ALA A 453 0.26 -12.91 4.20
C ALA A 453 0.27 -14.23 3.43
N ARG A 454 1.42 -14.60 2.88
CA ARG A 454 1.64 -15.93 2.32
C ARG A 454 1.99 -16.92 3.42
N ALA A 455 1.70 -18.21 3.19
CA ALA A 455 2.03 -19.27 4.13
C ALA A 455 2.78 -20.41 3.44
N VAL A 456 3.72 -21.02 4.17
CA VAL A 456 4.34 -22.30 3.81
C VAL A 456 4.29 -23.21 5.03
N LEU A 457 3.62 -24.32 4.90
CA LEU A 457 3.59 -25.37 5.91
C LEU A 457 4.81 -26.28 5.74
N VAL A 458 5.53 -26.55 6.82
CA VAL A 458 6.58 -27.57 6.91
C VAL A 458 6.10 -28.64 7.88
N PRO A 459 5.41 -29.66 7.39
CA PRO A 459 4.77 -30.65 8.26
C PRO A 459 5.80 -31.44 9.07
N THR A 460 5.49 -31.68 10.33
CA THR A 460 6.21 -32.57 11.24
C THR A 460 5.36 -33.80 11.54
N HIS A 461 5.87 -34.71 12.37
CA HIS A 461 5.09 -35.89 12.83
C HIS A 461 3.84 -35.52 13.65
N ARG A 462 3.70 -34.26 14.06
CA ARG A 462 2.58 -33.73 14.87
C ARG A 462 1.52 -33.05 14.00
N THR A 463 1.86 -32.69 12.76
CA THR A 463 0.94 -32.02 11.84
C THR A 463 -0.13 -32.99 11.36
N LEU A 464 -1.39 -32.61 11.51
CA LEU A 464 -2.50 -33.49 11.13
C LEU A 464 -2.70 -33.54 9.61
N GLU A 465 -3.06 -34.72 9.08
CA GLU A 465 -3.29 -34.89 7.64
C GLU A 465 -4.35 -33.91 7.07
N PRO A 466 -5.46 -33.59 7.77
CA PRO A 466 -6.40 -32.59 7.30
C PRO A 466 -5.78 -31.18 7.15
N GLU A 467 -4.83 -30.79 8.00
CA GLU A 467 -4.12 -29.50 7.92
C GLU A 467 -3.20 -29.47 6.69
N ILE A 468 -2.48 -30.58 6.44
CA ILE A 468 -1.63 -30.74 5.25
C ILE A 468 -2.48 -30.68 3.97
N ALA A 469 -3.60 -31.39 3.93
CA ALA A 469 -4.51 -31.39 2.79
C ALA A 469 -5.10 -30.00 2.52
N ARG A 470 -5.41 -29.23 3.57
CA ARG A 470 -5.87 -27.85 3.47
C ARG A 470 -4.74 -26.91 2.99
N ALA A 471 -3.56 -27.01 3.58
CA ALA A 471 -2.42 -26.20 3.17
C ALA A 471 -2.03 -26.42 1.70
N ARG A 472 -2.19 -27.64 1.17
CA ARG A 472 -1.99 -27.93 -0.26
C ARG A 472 -2.96 -27.21 -1.19
N ARG A 473 -4.17 -26.82 -0.70
CA ARG A 473 -5.15 -26.06 -1.49
C ARG A 473 -4.94 -24.56 -1.38
N ASP A 474 -4.63 -24.06 -0.19
CA ASP A 474 -4.74 -22.65 0.15
C ASP A 474 -3.36 -21.96 0.32
N ALA A 475 -2.28 -22.75 0.42
CA ALA A 475 -0.93 -22.30 0.69
C ALA A 475 0.11 -23.17 -0.05
N ALA A 476 1.38 -23.15 0.40
CA ALA A 476 2.39 -24.08 -0.06
C ALA A 476 2.75 -25.08 1.06
N VAL A 477 3.18 -26.27 0.67
CA VAL A 477 3.68 -27.32 1.59
C VAL A 477 5.10 -27.70 1.17
N ALA A 478 6.02 -27.64 2.11
CA ALA A 478 7.44 -27.97 1.93
C ALA A 478 7.83 -29.19 2.77
N ARG A 479 8.87 -29.90 2.37
CA ARG A 479 9.42 -31.04 3.11
C ARG A 479 10.32 -30.61 4.27
N ASP A 480 10.96 -29.47 4.10
CA ASP A 480 11.91 -28.89 5.05
C ASP A 480 11.98 -27.37 4.92
N LEU A 481 12.69 -26.72 5.83
CA LEU A 481 12.82 -25.27 5.87
C LEU A 481 13.53 -24.70 4.63
N SER A 482 14.50 -25.43 4.04
CA SER A 482 15.19 -25.02 2.81
C SER A 482 14.23 -24.97 1.62
N GLU A 483 13.39 -26.01 1.47
CA GLU A 483 12.35 -26.02 0.45
C GLU A 483 11.29 -24.93 0.72
N ALA A 484 10.93 -24.70 1.99
CA ALA A 484 10.01 -23.63 2.35
C ALA A 484 10.50 -22.27 1.88
N LEU A 485 11.77 -21.95 2.08
CA LEU A 485 12.38 -20.70 1.61
C LEU A 485 12.42 -20.62 0.08
N ARG A 486 12.65 -21.73 -0.61
CA ARG A 486 12.56 -21.78 -2.10
C ARG A 486 11.14 -21.50 -2.59
N LEU A 487 10.13 -22.17 -2.02
CA LEU A 487 8.72 -21.98 -2.36
C LEU A 487 8.25 -20.56 -2.00
N ALA A 488 8.81 -20.00 -0.94
CA ALA A 488 8.62 -18.61 -0.56
C ALA A 488 9.26 -17.63 -1.57
N GLY A 489 10.20 -18.05 -2.39
CA GLY A 489 10.92 -17.21 -3.34
C GLY A 489 12.01 -16.35 -2.70
N VAL A 490 12.56 -16.80 -1.56
CA VAL A 490 13.65 -16.12 -0.81
C VAL A 490 14.90 -16.96 -0.67
N ALA A 491 14.92 -18.18 -1.19
CA ALA A 491 16.15 -18.94 -1.35
C ALA A 491 16.97 -18.35 -2.51
N GLY A 492 18.21 -18.02 -2.27
CA GLY A 492 19.21 -17.66 -3.27
C GLY A 492 20.10 -18.85 -3.57
#